data_f2df2eaf525d70b0cea65c5e1a849a7a
#
_entry.id   f2df2eaf525d70b0cea65c5e1a849a7a
#
_cell.length_a   1.000
_cell.length_b   1.000
_cell.length_c   1.000
_cell.angle_alpha   90.00
_cell.angle_beta   90.00
_cell.angle_gamma   90.00
#
_symmetry.space_group_name_H-M   'P 1'
#
loop_
_entity.id
_entity.type
_entity.pdbx_description
1 polymer ?
#
loop_
_entity_poly.entity_id
_entity_poly.type
_entity_poly.pdbx_seq_one_letter_code
_entity_poly.pdbx_strand_id
1 'polypeptide(L)'
;IEKSLGHLNRILVEGNMTTDSLAQEIQSRQMNFTDNNRPQKIMHVDLDYIYDPDEAQQERNLGHLLDRIREMHVTTVFLQAFSDPDANGSADMVYFPNRYLPMRADLFNRVAWQIQTRTQVGRLYAWMPLLAWDLPTSNPVSKDIVVTQQAKAGDHLNMGYHRLSPYSEDARKVIEGLYQDLAKSATFEGILFHDDATLSDYEDASPDALKAYEKIGLPTDLDEIRKDDAKLQKWTAFKTETIDSFAQDLAQKVRYYQPFLLTARNLYAQVALSAYSENWYAQSLEQSIKNYDFTAIMAMPYMEQAPDKDKFYRDLVKRVKQQPNGIKKTIFELQAVNWRNNEKIPSAELSQTIQSLYQQGAMHVGYYPDDPIQDHPDTTEMRKAFDTKPQRLVP
;
A
#
# COMPACT_ATOMS: atom_id res chain seq x y z
N ILE A 1 0.36 -6.74 -19.61
CA ILE A 1 -0.41 -5.94 -20.56
C ILE A 1 0.19 -6.05 -21.96
N GLU A 2 1.49 -5.97 -22.18
CA GLU A 2 1.99 -6.26 -23.54
C GLU A 2 1.63 -7.65 -24.02
N LYS A 3 1.71 -8.67 -23.16
CA LYS A 3 1.12 -9.98 -23.50
C LYS A 3 -0.37 -9.84 -23.83
N SER A 4 -1.10 -8.96 -23.14
CA SER A 4 -2.53 -8.71 -23.36
C SER A 4 -2.77 -7.79 -24.53
N LEU A 5 -2.00 -6.71 -24.69
CA LEU A 5 -2.05 -5.83 -25.86
C LEU A 5 -1.49 -6.50 -27.10
N GLY A 6 -0.40 -7.27 -26.98
CA GLY A 6 0.13 -8.10 -28.05
C GLY A 6 -0.83 -9.22 -28.45
N HIS A 7 -1.59 -9.74 -27.50
CA HIS A 7 -2.65 -10.70 -27.76
C HIS A 7 -3.90 -10.04 -28.34
N LEU A 8 -4.34 -8.89 -27.82
CA LEU A 8 -5.38 -8.08 -28.40
C LEU A 8 -5.01 -7.56 -29.80
N ASN A 9 -3.77 -7.15 -30.03
CA ASN A 9 -3.29 -6.78 -31.35
C ASN A 9 -3.25 -7.97 -32.30
N ARG A 10 -2.86 -9.16 -31.86
CA ARG A 10 -2.98 -10.40 -32.65
C ARG A 10 -4.43 -10.71 -32.99
N ILE A 11 -5.33 -10.60 -32.00
CA ILE A 11 -6.78 -10.78 -32.20
C ILE A 11 -7.33 -9.79 -33.23
N LEU A 12 -6.95 -8.50 -33.11
CA LEU A 12 -7.38 -7.45 -34.02
C LEU A 12 -6.79 -7.59 -35.43
N VAL A 13 -5.55 -8.06 -35.54
CA VAL A 13 -4.83 -8.18 -36.80
C VAL A 13 -5.12 -9.52 -37.51
N GLU A 14 -5.26 -10.61 -36.76
CA GLU A 14 -5.47 -11.94 -37.34
C GLU A 14 -6.94 -12.31 -37.50
N GLY A 15 -7.88 -11.53 -36.97
CA GLY A 15 -9.33 -11.66 -37.18
C GLY A 15 -9.96 -13.00 -36.77
N ASN A 16 -9.22 -13.80 -36.01
CA ASN A 16 -9.53 -15.21 -35.72
C ASN A 16 -10.20 -15.48 -34.39
N MET A 17 -10.56 -14.45 -33.61
CA MET A 17 -11.26 -14.65 -32.33
C MET A 17 -12.73 -14.26 -32.45
N THR A 18 -13.58 -15.17 -31.99
CA THR A 18 -15.00 -14.87 -31.77
C THR A 18 -15.16 -14.05 -30.49
N THR A 19 -16.26 -13.30 -30.39
CA THR A 19 -16.64 -12.55 -29.16
C THR A 19 -16.67 -13.46 -27.94
N ASP A 20 -17.05 -14.72 -28.10
CA ASP A 20 -17.12 -15.72 -27.04
C ASP A 20 -15.72 -16.15 -26.55
N SER A 21 -14.77 -16.32 -27.47
CA SER A 21 -13.38 -16.64 -27.12
C SER A 21 -12.70 -15.48 -26.37
N LEU A 22 -13.00 -14.23 -26.77
CA LEU A 22 -12.52 -13.05 -26.06
C LEU A 22 -13.14 -12.94 -24.66
N ALA A 23 -14.43 -13.20 -24.53
CA ALA A 23 -15.12 -13.21 -23.24
C ALA A 23 -14.55 -14.29 -22.31
N GLN A 24 -14.27 -15.51 -22.82
CA GLN A 24 -13.63 -16.59 -22.08
C GLN A 24 -12.20 -16.24 -21.64
N GLU A 25 -11.42 -15.59 -22.52
CA GLU A 25 -10.07 -15.13 -22.19
C GLU A 25 -10.09 -14.06 -21.08
N ILE A 26 -11.00 -13.08 -21.19
CA ILE A 26 -11.21 -12.05 -20.18
C ILE A 26 -11.61 -12.69 -18.85
N GLN A 27 -12.57 -13.61 -18.87
CA GLN A 27 -13.02 -14.33 -17.67
C GLN A 27 -11.91 -15.18 -17.05
N SER A 28 -11.13 -15.90 -17.85
CA SER A 28 -9.97 -16.69 -17.39
C SER A 28 -8.90 -15.80 -16.73
N ARG A 29 -8.62 -14.63 -17.30
CA ARG A 29 -7.69 -13.66 -16.73
C ARG A 29 -8.24 -13.07 -15.44
N GLN A 30 -9.52 -12.71 -15.41
CA GLN A 30 -10.19 -12.22 -14.21
C GLN A 30 -10.14 -13.25 -13.07
N MET A 31 -10.36 -14.54 -13.36
CA MET A 31 -10.22 -15.62 -12.39
C MET A 31 -8.78 -15.78 -11.91
N ASN A 32 -7.79 -15.65 -12.79
CA ASN A 32 -6.38 -15.69 -12.41
C ASN A 32 -5.97 -14.48 -11.55
N PHE A 33 -6.51 -13.30 -11.81
CA PHE A 33 -6.27 -12.09 -11.02
C PHE A 33 -6.94 -12.16 -9.64
N THR A 34 -8.11 -12.77 -9.54
CA THR A 34 -8.88 -12.88 -8.29
C THR A 34 -8.59 -14.16 -7.50
N ASP A 35 -7.70 -15.05 -8.00
CA ASP A 35 -7.29 -16.25 -7.27
C ASP A 35 -6.41 -15.90 -6.07
N ASN A 36 -7.07 -15.52 -4.99
CA ASN A 36 -6.45 -15.22 -3.70
C ASN A 36 -5.94 -16.48 -2.98
N ASN A 37 -6.09 -17.67 -3.58
CA ASN A 37 -5.61 -18.94 -3.01
C ASN A 37 -4.15 -19.24 -3.33
N ARG A 38 -3.50 -18.44 -4.21
CA ARG A 38 -2.07 -18.59 -4.49
C ARG A 38 -1.26 -17.78 -3.50
N PRO A 39 -0.31 -18.41 -2.76
CA PRO A 39 0.60 -17.68 -1.89
C PRO A 39 1.36 -16.61 -2.67
N GLN A 40 1.42 -15.40 -2.12
CA GLN A 40 2.17 -14.30 -2.68
C GLN A 40 3.48 -14.12 -1.91
N LYS A 41 4.56 -13.94 -2.63
CA LYS A 41 5.90 -13.61 -2.16
C LYS A 41 6.16 -12.17 -2.61
N ILE A 42 6.11 -11.23 -1.68
CA ILE A 42 6.04 -9.81 -2.01
C ILE A 42 7.39 -9.14 -1.73
N MET A 43 7.86 -8.37 -2.70
CA MET A 43 8.95 -7.42 -2.58
C MET A 43 8.40 -6.01 -2.69
N HIS A 44 8.66 -5.17 -1.70
CA HIS A 44 8.27 -3.77 -1.72
C HIS A 44 9.47 -2.92 -2.11
N VAL A 45 9.35 -2.22 -3.24
CA VAL A 45 10.44 -1.53 -3.93
C VAL A 45 10.23 -0.03 -3.88
N ASP A 46 11.23 0.64 -3.37
CA ASP A 46 11.35 2.07 -3.35
C ASP A 46 12.11 2.55 -4.60
N LEU A 47 11.45 3.31 -5.48
CA LEU A 47 12.09 3.81 -6.71
C LEU A 47 13.19 4.83 -6.44
N ASP A 48 13.23 5.43 -5.25
CA ASP A 48 14.32 6.31 -4.86
C ASP A 48 15.66 5.57 -4.76
N TYR A 49 15.68 4.24 -4.56
CA TYR A 49 16.88 3.40 -4.67
C TYR A 49 17.28 3.07 -6.11
N ILE A 50 16.35 3.14 -7.05
CA ILE A 50 16.61 2.82 -8.46
C ILE A 50 17.04 4.06 -9.22
N TYR A 51 16.39 5.18 -8.91
CA TYR A 51 16.66 6.45 -9.58
C TYR A 51 18.11 6.89 -9.40
N ASP A 52 18.72 7.30 -10.52
CA ASP A 52 20.01 7.97 -10.55
C ASP A 52 19.99 9.03 -11.66
N PRO A 53 20.55 10.23 -11.45
CA PRO A 53 20.65 11.22 -12.52
C PRO A 53 21.57 10.78 -13.68
N ASP A 54 22.49 9.82 -13.44
CA ASP A 54 23.21 9.10 -14.49
C ASP A 54 22.36 7.94 -14.99
N GLU A 55 21.83 8.05 -16.22
CA GLU A 55 20.99 7.02 -16.82
C GLU A 55 21.67 5.65 -16.87
N ALA A 56 23.00 5.60 -17.09
CA ALA A 56 23.71 4.33 -17.12
C ALA A 56 23.76 3.67 -15.72
N GLN A 57 23.87 4.47 -14.66
CA GLN A 57 23.80 3.96 -13.29
C GLN A 57 22.36 3.51 -12.96
N GLN A 58 21.36 4.30 -13.33
CA GLN A 58 19.94 3.94 -13.16
C GLN A 58 19.61 2.60 -13.85
N GLU A 59 20.14 2.35 -15.06
CA GLU A 59 19.96 1.06 -15.73
C GLU A 59 20.66 -0.09 -15.02
N ARG A 60 21.83 0.14 -14.44
CA ARG A 60 22.50 -0.87 -13.60
C ARG A 60 21.68 -1.19 -12.36
N ASN A 61 21.17 -0.15 -11.66
CA ASN A 61 20.31 -0.34 -10.49
C ASN A 61 19.04 -1.14 -10.83
N LEU A 62 18.41 -0.82 -11.95
CA LEU A 62 17.24 -1.57 -12.44
C LEU A 62 17.62 -3.01 -12.79
N GLY A 63 18.75 -3.24 -13.44
CA GLY A 63 19.26 -4.58 -13.72
C GLY A 63 19.41 -5.42 -12.45
N HIS A 64 20.03 -4.86 -11.41
CA HIS A 64 20.17 -5.52 -10.11
C HIS A 64 18.82 -5.84 -9.47
N LEU A 65 17.87 -4.91 -9.50
CA LEU A 65 16.51 -5.18 -9.01
C LEU A 65 15.88 -6.38 -9.72
N LEU A 66 15.96 -6.44 -11.06
CA LEU A 66 15.39 -7.54 -11.83
C LEU A 66 16.05 -8.89 -11.51
N ASP A 67 17.37 -8.89 -11.27
CA ASP A 67 18.08 -10.09 -10.85
C ASP A 67 17.62 -10.56 -9.46
N ARG A 68 17.54 -9.66 -8.49
CA ARG A 68 17.04 -9.96 -7.14
C ARG A 68 15.63 -10.52 -7.16
N ILE A 69 14.72 -9.92 -7.94
CA ILE A 69 13.33 -10.42 -8.10
C ILE A 69 13.34 -11.87 -8.62
N ARG A 70 14.17 -12.16 -9.62
CA ARG A 70 14.28 -13.52 -10.18
C ARG A 70 14.87 -14.51 -9.19
N GLU A 71 15.97 -14.15 -8.54
CA GLU A 71 16.70 -14.98 -7.61
C GLU A 71 15.88 -15.35 -6.37
N MET A 72 15.11 -14.41 -5.84
CA MET A 72 14.25 -14.64 -4.68
C MET A 72 12.91 -15.32 -5.01
N HIS A 73 12.62 -15.57 -6.27
CA HIS A 73 11.32 -16.11 -6.72
C HIS A 73 10.12 -15.24 -6.29
N VAL A 74 10.28 -13.93 -6.31
CA VAL A 74 9.21 -12.96 -6.00
C VAL A 74 8.05 -13.11 -7.00
N THR A 75 6.82 -13.11 -6.51
CA THR A 75 5.62 -13.25 -7.35
C THR A 75 4.80 -11.97 -7.44
N THR A 76 4.98 -11.06 -6.50
CA THR A 76 4.26 -9.80 -6.41
C THR A 76 5.23 -8.67 -6.03
N VAL A 77 5.11 -7.54 -6.69
CA VAL A 77 5.89 -6.33 -6.37
C VAL A 77 4.96 -5.20 -5.99
N PHE A 78 5.26 -4.54 -4.88
CA PHE A 78 4.77 -3.21 -4.55
C PHE A 78 5.81 -2.20 -5.01
N LEU A 79 5.47 -1.36 -5.97
CA LEU A 79 6.39 -0.43 -6.60
C LEU A 79 6.00 1.01 -6.30
N GLN A 80 6.88 1.76 -5.66
CA GLN A 80 6.69 3.17 -5.37
C GLN A 80 6.46 3.98 -6.66
N ALA A 81 5.40 4.79 -6.69
CA ALA A 81 5.11 5.68 -7.80
C ALA A 81 5.40 7.17 -7.49
N PHE A 82 5.72 7.48 -6.25
CA PHE A 82 6.04 8.81 -5.73
C PHE A 82 7.48 8.89 -5.26
N SER A 83 7.94 10.08 -4.89
CA SER A 83 9.25 10.32 -4.27
C SER A 83 9.08 11.26 -3.09
N ASP A 84 9.81 10.96 -2.02
CA ASP A 84 9.87 11.71 -0.77
C ASP A 84 11.35 11.96 -0.42
N PRO A 85 12.01 12.91 -1.09
CA PRO A 85 13.45 13.11 -0.93
C PRO A 85 13.85 13.74 0.40
N ASP A 86 12.93 14.39 1.12
CA ASP A 86 13.17 14.96 2.45
C ASP A 86 12.80 14.02 3.60
N ALA A 87 12.27 12.84 3.27
CA ALA A 87 11.90 11.77 4.20
C ALA A 87 10.90 12.20 5.29
N ASN A 88 9.96 13.09 4.94
CA ASN A 88 8.87 13.51 5.82
C ASN A 88 7.63 12.60 5.73
N GLY A 89 7.64 11.63 4.82
CA GLY A 89 6.56 10.66 4.59
C GLY A 89 5.51 11.13 3.57
N SER A 90 5.62 12.34 3.03
CA SER A 90 4.70 12.91 2.05
C SER A 90 5.34 12.96 0.67
N ALA A 91 4.54 12.82 -0.37
CA ALA A 91 5.04 12.86 -1.74
C ALA A 91 5.28 14.28 -2.22
N ASP A 92 6.54 14.65 -2.44
CA ASP A 92 6.95 15.92 -3.05
C ASP A 92 6.95 15.88 -4.57
N MET A 93 7.24 14.70 -5.10
CA MET A 93 7.40 14.42 -6.53
C MET A 93 6.79 13.07 -6.87
N VAL A 94 6.67 12.81 -8.15
CA VAL A 94 6.21 11.51 -8.65
C VAL A 94 7.13 10.98 -9.75
N TYR A 95 7.01 9.68 -10.06
CA TYR A 95 7.76 8.99 -11.11
C TYR A 95 6.92 8.72 -12.37
N PHE A 96 5.91 9.57 -12.62
CA PHE A 96 5.04 9.47 -13.80
C PHE A 96 4.59 10.86 -14.27
N PRO A 97 4.26 11.04 -15.55
CA PRO A 97 3.70 12.28 -16.07
C PRO A 97 2.39 12.64 -15.37
N ASN A 98 2.30 13.85 -14.85
CA ASN A 98 1.14 14.33 -14.10
C ASN A 98 0.95 15.84 -14.21
N ARG A 99 -0.19 16.35 -13.71
CA ARG A 99 -0.58 17.76 -13.79
C ARG A 99 -0.31 18.58 -12.54
N TYR A 100 0.07 17.96 -11.42
CA TYR A 100 -0.04 18.62 -10.10
C TYR A 100 1.28 18.73 -9.34
N LEU A 101 2.16 17.75 -9.48
CA LEU A 101 3.43 17.66 -8.78
C LEU A 101 4.61 17.67 -9.75
N PRO A 102 5.78 18.08 -9.31
CA PRO A 102 7.00 17.86 -10.06
C PRO A 102 7.18 16.37 -10.38
N MET A 103 7.62 16.06 -11.59
CA MET A 103 8.04 14.71 -11.96
C MET A 103 9.56 14.60 -11.73
N ARG A 104 9.99 13.68 -10.86
CA ARG A 104 11.40 13.43 -10.61
C ARG A 104 12.07 12.77 -11.82
N ALA A 105 11.38 11.77 -12.36
CA ALA A 105 11.72 11.10 -13.62
C ALA A 105 10.48 10.35 -14.12
N ASP A 106 10.39 10.09 -15.41
CA ASP A 106 9.37 9.18 -15.98
C ASP A 106 9.86 7.73 -15.88
N LEU A 107 9.89 7.22 -14.65
CA LEU A 107 10.56 5.96 -14.31
C LEU A 107 9.59 4.84 -13.94
N PHE A 108 8.42 5.15 -13.35
CA PHE A 108 7.50 4.12 -12.86
C PHE A 108 7.10 3.13 -13.94
N ASN A 109 6.59 3.63 -15.07
CA ASN A 109 6.16 2.74 -16.16
C ASN A 109 7.30 1.92 -16.74
N ARG A 110 8.50 2.50 -16.87
CA ARG A 110 9.68 1.79 -17.36
C ARG A 110 10.05 0.61 -16.46
N VAL A 111 10.10 0.84 -15.15
CA VAL A 111 10.44 -0.22 -14.18
C VAL A 111 9.33 -1.25 -14.10
N ALA A 112 8.07 -0.82 -14.01
CA ALA A 112 6.91 -1.70 -13.99
C ALA A 112 6.87 -2.64 -15.21
N TRP A 113 7.06 -2.08 -16.39
CA TRP A 113 7.09 -2.84 -17.64
C TRP A 113 8.23 -3.86 -17.68
N GLN A 114 9.44 -3.48 -17.25
CA GLN A 114 10.56 -4.41 -17.21
C GLN A 114 10.37 -5.53 -16.19
N ILE A 115 9.80 -5.24 -15.01
CA ILE A 115 9.45 -6.27 -14.03
C ILE A 115 8.44 -7.26 -14.63
N GLN A 116 7.37 -6.77 -15.24
CA GLN A 116 6.29 -7.61 -15.80
C GLN A 116 6.74 -8.44 -16.99
N THR A 117 7.69 -7.96 -17.80
CA THR A 117 8.09 -8.63 -19.04
C THR A 117 9.36 -9.47 -18.89
N ARG A 118 10.21 -9.20 -17.90
CA ARG A 118 11.53 -9.82 -17.74
C ARG A 118 11.68 -10.65 -16.48
N THR A 119 10.63 -10.75 -15.67
CA THR A 119 10.61 -11.57 -14.44
C THR A 119 9.36 -12.46 -14.41
N GLN A 120 9.28 -13.31 -13.37
CA GLN A 120 8.11 -14.15 -13.10
C GLN A 120 7.00 -13.45 -12.32
N VAL A 121 7.12 -12.16 -12.04
CA VAL A 121 6.12 -11.39 -11.31
C VAL A 121 4.78 -11.43 -12.05
N GLY A 122 3.76 -11.90 -11.36
CA GLY A 122 2.40 -11.99 -11.88
C GLY A 122 1.51 -10.82 -11.47
N ARG A 123 1.90 -10.09 -10.43
CA ARG A 123 1.16 -8.93 -9.91
C ARG A 123 2.10 -7.80 -9.54
N LEU A 124 1.85 -6.63 -10.09
CA LEU A 124 2.55 -5.41 -9.74
C LEU A 124 1.52 -4.37 -9.27
N TYR A 125 1.72 -3.85 -8.06
CA TYR A 125 0.90 -2.81 -7.48
C TYR A 125 1.65 -1.49 -7.51
N ALA A 126 0.98 -0.43 -7.94
CA ALA A 126 1.47 0.92 -7.72
C ALA A 126 1.28 1.29 -6.24
N TRP A 127 2.37 1.57 -5.53
CA TRP A 127 2.32 2.08 -4.18
C TRP A 127 2.14 3.60 -4.23
N MET A 128 1.03 4.08 -3.69
CA MET A 128 0.57 5.46 -3.80
C MET A 128 0.10 6.00 -2.46
N PRO A 129 0.44 7.25 -2.09
CA PRO A 129 -0.21 7.94 -0.99
C PRO A 129 -1.70 8.09 -1.25
N LEU A 130 -2.50 8.04 -0.18
CA LEU A 130 -3.91 8.44 -0.25
C LEU A 130 -4.06 9.95 0.00
N LEU A 131 -3.49 10.45 1.08
CA LEU A 131 -3.65 11.83 1.56
C LEU A 131 -2.33 12.61 1.58
N ALA A 132 -1.19 11.94 1.73
CA ALA A 132 0.11 12.56 1.97
C ALA A 132 0.77 13.07 0.68
N TRP A 133 0.24 14.18 0.20
CA TRP A 133 0.71 14.88 -0.98
C TRP A 133 1.15 16.29 -0.61
N ASP A 134 2.43 16.61 -0.81
CA ASP A 134 2.98 17.93 -0.57
C ASP A 134 2.92 18.79 -1.84
N LEU A 135 1.78 19.41 -2.04
CA LEU A 135 1.52 20.22 -3.24
C LEU A 135 2.35 21.51 -3.21
N PRO A 136 2.88 21.95 -4.38
CA PRO A 136 3.53 23.24 -4.48
C PRO A 136 2.65 24.37 -3.96
N THR A 137 3.23 25.33 -3.25
CA THR A 137 2.50 26.48 -2.66
C THR A 137 1.77 27.36 -3.70
N SER A 138 2.15 27.25 -4.96
CA SER A 138 1.44 27.87 -6.10
C SER A 138 0.09 27.20 -6.39
N ASN A 139 -0.12 25.97 -5.94
CA ASN A 139 -1.41 25.30 -6.05
C ASN A 139 -2.29 25.75 -4.87
N PRO A 140 -3.48 26.36 -5.11
CA PRO A 140 -4.33 26.85 -4.03
C PRO A 140 -4.79 25.73 -3.08
N VAL A 141 -4.88 24.49 -3.55
CA VAL A 141 -5.28 23.31 -2.77
C VAL A 141 -4.21 22.90 -1.75
N SER A 142 -2.98 23.37 -1.86
CA SER A 142 -1.90 23.10 -0.89
C SER A 142 -2.24 23.52 0.55
N LYS A 143 -3.29 24.34 0.74
CA LYS A 143 -3.77 24.80 2.05
C LYS A 143 -4.88 23.91 2.64
N ASP A 144 -5.44 23.03 1.84
CA ASP A 144 -6.55 22.15 2.23
C ASP A 144 -6.02 20.91 2.95
N ILE A 145 -5.28 21.14 4.01
CA ILE A 145 -4.56 20.10 4.76
C ILE A 145 -5.38 19.59 5.96
N VAL A 146 -5.06 18.38 6.38
CA VAL A 146 -5.49 17.85 7.67
C VAL A 146 -4.98 18.76 8.79
N VAL A 147 -5.87 19.16 9.68
CA VAL A 147 -5.55 20.00 10.83
C VAL A 147 -5.56 19.15 12.09
N THR A 148 -4.43 19.11 12.79
CA THR A 148 -4.32 18.49 14.11
C THR A 148 -4.75 19.50 15.17
N GLN A 149 -5.73 19.14 16.01
CA GLN A 149 -6.08 19.97 17.16
C GLN A 149 -4.89 20.04 18.11
N GLN A 150 -4.66 21.22 18.73
CA GLN A 150 -3.57 21.36 19.71
C GLN A 150 -3.69 20.32 20.82
N ALA A 151 -2.69 19.48 20.92
CA ALA A 151 -2.58 18.50 21.95
C ALA A 151 -1.69 18.95 23.09
N LYS A 152 -1.87 18.32 24.23
CA LYS A 152 -0.98 18.51 25.39
C LYS A 152 0.38 17.87 25.09
N ALA A 153 1.44 18.43 25.67
CA ALA A 153 2.78 17.86 25.55
C ALA A 153 2.78 16.38 25.99
N GLY A 154 3.21 15.50 25.13
CA GLY A 154 3.27 14.05 25.35
C GLY A 154 2.20 13.23 24.62
N ASP A 155 1.25 13.84 23.98
CA ASP A 155 0.28 13.13 23.13
C ASP A 155 0.93 12.70 21.80
N HIS A 156 0.65 11.47 21.34
CA HIS A 156 1.15 10.93 20.07
C HIS A 156 0.37 11.52 18.88
N LEU A 157 0.76 12.72 18.48
CA LEU A 157 -0.14 13.55 17.68
C LEU A 157 0.13 13.66 16.22
N ASN A 158 1.31 13.41 15.82
CA ASN A 158 1.68 13.64 14.45
C ASN A 158 2.28 12.35 13.90
N MET A 159 1.60 11.80 12.89
CA MET A 159 2.15 10.70 12.09
C MET A 159 3.30 11.16 11.19
N GLY A 160 3.69 12.46 11.26
CA GLY A 160 4.75 13.05 10.47
C GLY A 160 4.32 13.50 9.08
N TYR A 161 3.20 13.00 8.57
CA TYR A 161 2.76 13.28 7.21
C TYR A 161 2.12 14.67 7.06
N HIS A 162 2.48 15.40 6.01
CA HIS A 162 1.64 16.45 5.46
C HIS A 162 0.54 15.80 4.64
N ARG A 163 -0.71 15.93 5.03
CA ARG A 163 -1.84 15.26 4.37
C ARG A 163 -2.87 16.27 3.91
N LEU A 164 -3.36 16.11 2.70
CA LEU A 164 -4.54 16.81 2.23
C LEU A 164 -5.78 16.26 2.95
N SER A 165 -6.71 17.15 3.30
CA SER A 165 -7.92 16.74 4.00
C SER A 165 -8.84 15.92 3.11
N PRO A 166 -9.29 14.73 3.54
CA PRO A 166 -10.26 13.93 2.80
C PRO A 166 -11.66 14.57 2.78
N TYR A 167 -11.87 15.64 3.54
CA TYR A 167 -13.13 16.40 3.60
C TYR A 167 -13.15 17.59 2.64
N SER A 168 -12.01 18.02 2.07
CA SER A 168 -11.95 19.02 1.01
C SER A 168 -12.25 18.38 -0.34
N GLU A 169 -13.31 18.86 -1.01
CA GLU A 169 -13.65 18.40 -2.37
C GLU A 169 -12.56 18.74 -3.38
N ASP A 170 -11.89 19.87 -3.22
CA ASP A 170 -10.83 20.28 -4.14
C ASP A 170 -9.55 19.47 -3.94
N ALA A 171 -9.20 19.12 -2.69
CA ALA A 171 -8.13 18.18 -2.39
C ALA A 171 -8.42 16.79 -3.01
N ARG A 172 -9.62 16.28 -2.84
CA ARG A 172 -10.04 15.00 -3.45
C ARG A 172 -9.92 15.03 -4.97
N LYS A 173 -10.31 16.11 -5.65
CA LYS A 173 -10.18 16.25 -7.12
C LYS A 173 -8.73 16.22 -7.59
N VAL A 174 -7.82 16.88 -6.84
CA VAL A 174 -6.37 16.84 -7.16
C VAL A 174 -5.84 15.44 -7.03
N ILE A 175 -6.14 14.75 -5.93
CA ILE A 175 -5.72 13.37 -5.69
C ILE A 175 -6.30 12.44 -6.77
N GLU A 176 -7.59 12.54 -7.09
CA GLU A 176 -8.22 11.81 -8.20
C GLU A 176 -7.47 12.02 -9.52
N GLY A 177 -7.07 13.26 -9.80
CA GLY A 177 -6.31 13.60 -10.98
C GLY A 177 -4.94 12.93 -11.02
N LEU A 178 -4.22 12.85 -9.90
CA LEU A 178 -2.94 12.15 -9.80
C LEU A 178 -3.09 10.65 -10.09
N TYR A 179 -4.09 10.01 -9.53
CA TYR A 179 -4.39 8.59 -9.78
C TYR A 179 -4.78 8.33 -11.24
N GLN A 180 -5.56 9.22 -11.84
CA GLN A 180 -5.91 9.13 -13.26
C GLN A 180 -4.68 9.32 -14.16
N ASP A 181 -3.78 10.24 -13.82
CA ASP A 181 -2.57 10.50 -14.60
C ASP A 181 -1.62 9.30 -14.56
N LEU A 182 -1.45 8.67 -13.40
CA LEU A 182 -0.73 7.40 -13.29
C LEU A 182 -1.39 6.30 -14.15
N ALA A 183 -2.69 6.13 -14.04
CA ALA A 183 -3.43 5.10 -14.77
C ALA A 183 -3.37 5.24 -16.29
N LYS A 184 -3.20 6.48 -16.80
CA LYS A 184 -3.02 6.76 -18.23
C LYS A 184 -1.60 6.48 -18.71
N SER A 185 -0.60 6.66 -17.85
CA SER A 185 0.81 6.63 -18.24
C SER A 185 1.50 5.31 -17.96
N ALA A 186 0.90 4.43 -17.17
CA ALA A 186 1.51 3.17 -16.75
C ALA A 186 0.50 2.03 -16.69
N THR A 187 1.03 0.81 -16.61
CA THR A 187 0.23 -0.40 -16.49
C THR A 187 0.65 -1.21 -15.28
N PHE A 188 -0.34 -1.56 -14.46
CA PHE A 188 -0.17 -2.27 -13.21
C PHE A 188 -1.46 -3.03 -12.88
N GLU A 189 -1.37 -4.07 -12.05
CA GLU A 189 -2.50 -4.92 -11.71
C GLU A 189 -3.21 -4.49 -10.44
N GLY A 190 -2.58 -3.64 -9.61
CA GLY A 190 -3.18 -3.20 -8.35
C GLY A 190 -2.68 -1.86 -7.88
N ILE A 191 -3.35 -1.33 -6.86
CA ILE A 191 -2.89 -0.19 -6.07
C ILE A 191 -2.68 -0.67 -4.64
N LEU A 192 -1.53 -0.32 -4.06
CA LEU A 192 -1.30 -0.34 -2.62
C LEU A 192 -1.46 1.09 -2.09
N PHE A 193 -2.50 1.32 -1.31
CA PHE A 193 -2.67 2.57 -0.57
C PHE A 193 -1.72 2.61 0.62
N HIS A 194 -0.92 3.66 0.67
CA HIS A 194 0.12 3.87 1.68
C HIS A 194 -0.46 3.97 3.10
N ASP A 195 0.39 3.85 4.10
CA ASP A 195 0.04 3.95 5.52
C ASP A 195 -0.32 5.38 5.99
N ASP A 196 -0.17 6.37 5.12
CA ASP A 196 -0.66 7.74 5.30
C ASP A 196 -2.19 7.87 5.36
N ALA A 197 -2.91 6.81 4.97
CA ALA A 197 -4.37 6.75 5.01
C ALA A 197 -4.89 6.62 6.45
N THR A 198 -4.60 7.63 7.27
CA THR A 198 -4.89 7.68 8.70
C THR A 198 -5.36 9.06 9.14
N LEU A 199 -6.16 9.08 10.20
CA LEU A 199 -6.49 10.26 10.98
C LEU A 199 -6.45 9.89 12.46
N SER A 200 -5.69 10.65 13.26
CA SER A 200 -5.59 10.41 14.69
C SER A 200 -6.88 10.82 15.44
N ASP A 201 -6.92 10.56 16.73
CA ASP A 201 -8.00 11.04 17.61
C ASP A 201 -7.91 12.53 17.95
N TYR A 202 -7.02 13.29 17.27
CA TYR A 202 -6.91 14.75 17.26
C TYR A 202 -7.13 15.34 15.86
N GLU A 203 -7.53 14.52 14.89
CA GLU A 203 -7.65 14.86 13.48
C GLU A 203 -8.96 14.34 12.89
N ASP A 204 -9.55 15.00 11.91
CA ASP A 204 -9.19 16.26 11.26
C ASP A 204 -9.96 17.41 11.90
N ALA A 205 -9.31 18.52 12.21
CA ALA A 205 -9.95 19.74 12.72
C ALA A 205 -10.04 20.84 11.63
N SER A 206 -9.93 20.49 10.36
CA SER A 206 -10.13 21.42 9.26
C SER A 206 -11.58 21.91 9.19
N PRO A 207 -11.85 23.10 8.65
CA PRO A 207 -13.20 23.65 8.58
C PRO A 207 -14.20 22.72 7.87
N ASP A 208 -13.77 22.00 6.83
CA ASP A 208 -14.65 21.10 6.09
C ASP A 208 -14.91 19.79 6.84
N ALA A 209 -13.91 19.30 7.58
CA ALA A 209 -14.08 18.15 8.48
C ALA A 209 -15.09 18.48 9.60
N LEU A 210 -14.96 19.63 10.25
CA LEU A 210 -15.90 20.05 11.32
C LEU A 210 -17.34 20.14 10.81
N LYS A 211 -17.55 20.70 9.61
CA LYS A 211 -18.87 20.72 8.96
C LYS A 211 -19.40 19.31 8.68
N ALA A 212 -18.52 18.38 8.31
CA ALA A 212 -18.91 16.98 8.06
C ALA A 212 -19.34 16.30 9.37
N TYR A 213 -18.65 16.55 10.48
CA TYR A 213 -19.03 15.99 11.79
C TYR A 213 -20.36 16.54 12.28
N GLU A 214 -20.62 17.83 12.10
CA GLU A 214 -21.89 18.48 12.45
C GLU A 214 -23.08 17.84 11.70
N LYS A 215 -22.90 17.55 10.40
CA LYS A 215 -23.92 16.89 9.57
C LYS A 215 -24.35 15.52 10.10
N ILE A 216 -23.47 14.81 10.80
CA ILE A 216 -23.78 13.52 11.42
C ILE A 216 -24.12 13.64 12.90
N GLY A 217 -24.31 14.87 13.41
CA GLY A 217 -24.71 15.14 14.79
C GLY A 217 -23.59 14.93 15.81
N LEU A 218 -22.34 15.17 15.42
CA LEU A 218 -21.22 15.27 16.34
C LEU A 218 -20.89 16.72 16.63
N PRO A 219 -20.30 17.04 17.82
CA PRO A 219 -19.77 18.36 18.10
C PRO A 219 -18.63 18.75 17.15
N THR A 220 -18.38 20.04 17.02
CA THR A 220 -17.19 20.58 16.33
C THR A 220 -15.99 20.75 17.26
N ASP A 221 -16.19 20.62 18.57
CA ASP A 221 -15.11 20.54 19.55
C ASP A 221 -14.66 19.06 19.68
N LEU A 222 -13.44 18.76 19.21
CA LEU A 222 -12.90 17.41 19.24
C LEU A 222 -12.63 16.93 20.68
N ASP A 223 -12.36 17.84 21.63
CA ASP A 223 -12.22 17.47 23.03
C ASP A 223 -13.54 16.96 23.63
N GLU A 224 -14.68 17.53 23.20
CA GLU A 224 -15.99 17.03 23.59
C GLU A 224 -16.27 15.64 23.03
N ILE A 225 -15.85 15.38 21.78
CA ILE A 225 -15.97 14.05 21.17
C ILE A 225 -15.12 13.02 21.93
N ARG A 226 -13.86 13.36 22.22
CA ARG A 226 -12.89 12.46 22.87
C ARG A 226 -13.23 12.09 24.29
N LYS A 227 -13.96 12.92 25.01
CA LYS A 227 -14.40 12.68 26.39
C LYS A 227 -15.63 11.76 26.52
N ASP A 228 -16.26 11.44 25.40
CA ASP A 228 -17.49 10.61 25.34
C ASP A 228 -17.22 9.40 24.45
N ASP A 229 -17.20 8.21 25.04
CA ASP A 229 -16.86 6.97 24.34
C ASP A 229 -17.80 6.70 23.14
N ALA A 230 -19.09 7.00 23.26
CA ALA A 230 -20.05 6.79 22.19
C ALA A 230 -19.81 7.75 21.01
N LYS A 231 -19.50 9.02 21.30
CA LYS A 231 -19.13 9.99 20.28
C LYS A 231 -17.80 9.64 19.64
N LEU A 232 -16.79 9.21 20.41
CA LEU A 232 -15.48 8.80 19.93
C LEU A 232 -15.61 7.60 18.97
N GLN A 233 -16.37 6.59 19.34
CA GLN A 233 -16.62 5.44 18.47
C GLN A 233 -17.33 5.83 17.17
N LYS A 234 -18.36 6.67 17.26
CA LYS A 234 -19.08 7.19 16.07
C LYS A 234 -18.17 7.99 15.16
N TRP A 235 -17.33 8.82 15.72
CA TRP A 235 -16.37 9.63 14.98
C TRP A 235 -15.28 8.78 14.32
N THR A 236 -14.73 7.81 15.04
CA THR A 236 -13.74 6.86 14.50
C THR A 236 -14.31 6.08 13.32
N ALA A 237 -15.52 5.54 13.46
CA ALA A 237 -16.20 4.83 12.40
C ALA A 237 -16.42 5.73 11.16
N PHE A 238 -16.88 6.96 11.37
CA PHE A 238 -17.10 7.93 10.30
C PHE A 238 -15.81 8.30 9.57
N LYS A 239 -14.71 8.53 10.30
CA LYS A 239 -13.40 8.81 9.70
C LYS A 239 -12.87 7.61 8.90
N THR A 240 -13.00 6.41 9.46
CA THR A 240 -12.60 5.17 8.78
C THR A 240 -13.38 4.99 7.48
N GLU A 241 -14.70 5.16 7.51
CA GLU A 241 -15.54 5.09 6.31
C GLU A 241 -15.20 6.17 5.28
N THR A 242 -14.89 7.38 5.72
CA THR A 242 -14.47 8.48 4.84
C THR A 242 -13.19 8.12 4.08
N ILE A 243 -12.19 7.59 4.77
CA ILE A 243 -10.92 7.15 4.17
C ILE A 243 -11.16 5.97 3.22
N ASP A 244 -11.87 4.94 3.66
CA ASP A 244 -12.09 3.74 2.86
C ASP A 244 -12.93 4.03 1.62
N SER A 245 -13.99 4.83 1.73
CA SER A 245 -14.81 5.20 0.58
C SER A 245 -14.03 6.03 -0.42
N PHE A 246 -13.17 6.95 0.04
CA PHE A 246 -12.33 7.73 -0.86
C PHE A 246 -11.31 6.83 -1.59
N ALA A 247 -10.68 5.90 -0.91
CA ALA A 247 -9.80 4.92 -1.54
C ALA A 247 -10.53 4.09 -2.62
N GLN A 248 -11.78 3.68 -2.35
CA GLN A 248 -12.59 2.96 -3.34
C GLN A 248 -12.99 3.85 -4.53
N ASP A 249 -13.30 5.13 -4.30
CA ASP A 249 -13.57 6.09 -5.38
C ASP A 249 -12.35 6.24 -6.30
N LEU A 250 -11.15 6.36 -5.73
CA LEU A 250 -9.89 6.40 -6.48
C LEU A 250 -9.68 5.12 -7.29
N ALA A 251 -9.89 3.96 -6.67
CA ALA A 251 -9.80 2.68 -7.37
C ALA A 251 -10.78 2.60 -8.55
N GLN A 252 -12.00 3.12 -8.41
CA GLN A 252 -12.96 3.16 -9.53
C GLN A 252 -12.51 4.09 -10.67
N LYS A 253 -11.88 5.23 -10.35
CA LYS A 253 -11.28 6.11 -11.37
C LYS A 253 -10.17 5.41 -12.15
N VAL A 254 -9.33 4.64 -11.45
CA VAL A 254 -8.25 3.86 -12.09
C VAL A 254 -8.82 2.69 -12.89
N ARG A 255 -9.87 2.02 -12.43
CA ARG A 255 -10.53 0.91 -13.14
C ARG A 255 -11.09 1.31 -14.48
N TYR A 256 -11.35 2.58 -14.72
CA TYR A 256 -11.71 3.07 -16.05
C TYR A 256 -10.62 2.77 -17.10
N TYR A 257 -9.35 2.80 -16.67
CA TYR A 257 -8.19 2.51 -17.53
C TYR A 257 -7.66 1.09 -17.33
N GLN A 258 -7.83 0.53 -16.14
CA GLN A 258 -7.30 -0.76 -15.68
C GLN A 258 -8.46 -1.60 -15.09
N PRO A 259 -9.32 -2.22 -15.92
CA PRO A 259 -10.60 -2.80 -15.46
C PRO A 259 -10.49 -3.88 -14.38
N PHE A 260 -9.34 -4.58 -14.32
CA PHE A 260 -9.11 -5.68 -13.39
C PHE A 260 -8.27 -5.28 -12.16
N LEU A 261 -8.22 -3.98 -11.87
CA LEU A 261 -7.43 -3.45 -10.77
C LEU A 261 -7.81 -4.09 -9.44
N LEU A 262 -6.81 -4.63 -8.76
CA LEU A 262 -6.87 -5.05 -7.36
C LEU A 262 -6.53 -3.89 -6.43
N THR A 263 -7.00 -3.97 -5.20
CA THR A 263 -6.71 -2.99 -4.16
C THR A 263 -6.04 -3.65 -2.96
N ALA A 264 -5.03 -3.01 -2.43
CA ALA A 264 -4.42 -3.35 -1.15
C ALA A 264 -4.25 -2.06 -0.33
N ARG A 265 -4.23 -2.18 1.00
CA ARG A 265 -3.87 -1.05 1.86
C ARG A 265 -2.89 -1.47 2.92
N ASN A 266 -1.97 -0.57 3.29
CA ASN A 266 -1.18 -0.74 4.49
C ASN A 266 -2.04 -0.55 5.74
N LEU A 267 -1.89 -1.43 6.72
CA LEU A 267 -2.57 -1.37 8.01
C LEU A 267 -1.55 -1.45 9.13
N TYR A 268 -1.66 -0.54 10.10
CA TYR A 268 -0.83 -0.59 11.30
C TYR A 268 -1.13 -1.84 12.12
N ALA A 269 -0.08 -2.52 12.60
CA ALA A 269 -0.24 -3.74 13.40
C ALA A 269 -1.03 -3.51 14.69
N GLN A 270 -0.89 -2.33 15.31
CA GLN A 270 -1.64 -1.93 16.50
C GLN A 270 -3.16 -2.03 16.29
N VAL A 271 -3.64 -1.65 15.10
CA VAL A 271 -5.07 -1.73 14.75
C VAL A 271 -5.58 -3.18 14.76
N ALA A 272 -4.74 -4.12 14.30
CA ALA A 272 -5.08 -5.54 14.34
C ALA A 272 -5.00 -6.12 15.76
N LEU A 273 -4.05 -5.65 16.57
CA LEU A 273 -3.81 -6.19 17.90
C LEU A 273 -4.77 -5.65 18.97
N SER A 274 -5.26 -4.42 18.81
CA SER A 274 -6.15 -3.76 19.77
C SER A 274 -7.23 -2.95 19.05
N ALA A 275 -8.50 -3.30 19.26
CA ALA A 275 -9.62 -2.55 18.70
C ALA A 275 -9.65 -1.07 19.15
N TYR A 276 -9.14 -0.75 20.33
CA TYR A 276 -9.06 0.64 20.78
C TYR A 276 -8.14 1.48 19.91
N SER A 277 -7.11 0.88 19.31
CA SER A 277 -6.16 1.57 18.44
C SER A 277 -6.78 2.06 17.12
N GLU A 278 -7.98 1.58 16.75
CA GLU A 278 -8.74 2.14 15.63
C GLU A 278 -8.96 3.65 15.79
N ASN A 279 -9.11 4.13 17.03
CA ASN A 279 -9.26 5.56 17.33
C ASN A 279 -8.03 6.38 16.96
N TRP A 280 -6.84 5.77 17.05
CA TRP A 280 -5.57 6.47 16.80
C TRP A 280 -5.20 6.57 15.31
N TYR A 281 -5.83 5.73 14.48
CA TYR A 281 -5.45 5.61 13.07
C TYR A 281 -6.62 5.84 12.11
N ALA A 282 -7.87 5.82 12.58
CA ALA A 282 -9.06 5.71 11.72
C ALA A 282 -8.92 4.56 10.71
N GLN A 283 -8.47 3.42 11.17
CA GLN A 283 -8.33 2.17 10.44
C GLN A 283 -9.04 1.06 11.19
N SER A 284 -9.50 0.03 10.48
CA SER A 284 -10.09 -1.17 11.06
C SER A 284 -9.68 -2.41 10.29
N LEU A 285 -9.22 -3.45 10.98
CA LEU A 285 -8.85 -4.72 10.36
C LEU A 285 -10.06 -5.35 9.65
N GLU A 286 -11.22 -5.37 10.29
CA GLU A 286 -12.45 -5.92 9.73
C GLU A 286 -12.86 -5.18 8.46
N GLN A 287 -12.90 -3.84 8.51
CA GLN A 287 -13.28 -3.03 7.35
C GLN A 287 -12.25 -3.13 6.23
N SER A 288 -10.96 -3.20 6.56
CA SER A 288 -9.90 -3.38 5.58
C SER A 288 -10.05 -4.71 4.82
N ILE A 289 -10.23 -5.83 5.53
CA ILE A 289 -10.45 -7.14 4.91
C ILE A 289 -11.75 -7.15 4.07
N LYS A 290 -12.77 -6.43 4.48
CA LYS A 290 -14.05 -6.33 3.75
C LYS A 290 -13.91 -5.49 2.49
N ASN A 291 -13.29 -4.31 2.58
CA ASN A 291 -13.35 -3.27 1.55
C ASN A 291 -12.25 -3.39 0.50
N TYR A 292 -11.12 -4.04 0.80
CA TYR A 292 -9.99 -4.19 -0.12
C TYR A 292 -9.82 -5.66 -0.53
N ASP A 293 -9.14 -5.88 -1.66
CA ASP A 293 -8.77 -7.24 -2.08
C ASP A 293 -7.72 -7.83 -1.15
N PHE A 294 -6.77 -6.99 -0.68
CA PHE A 294 -5.76 -7.37 0.31
C PHE A 294 -5.56 -6.30 1.37
N THR A 295 -5.23 -6.76 2.58
CA THR A 295 -4.76 -5.94 3.70
C THR A 295 -3.30 -6.26 3.95
N ALA A 296 -2.41 -5.30 3.70
CA ALA A 296 -0.98 -5.44 3.98
C ALA A 296 -0.71 -4.92 5.40
N ILE A 297 -0.71 -5.82 6.38
CA ILE A 297 -0.39 -5.46 7.77
C ILE A 297 1.11 -5.23 7.88
N MET A 298 1.49 -4.07 8.38
CA MET A 298 2.87 -3.76 8.72
C MET A 298 3.30 -4.56 9.95
N ALA A 299 3.70 -5.81 9.74
CA ALA A 299 4.12 -6.75 10.77
C ALA A 299 5.56 -6.45 11.20
N MET A 300 5.74 -5.28 11.85
CA MET A 300 7.01 -4.59 12.05
C MET A 300 7.31 -4.38 13.55
N PRO A 301 7.73 -5.44 14.28
CA PRO A 301 7.88 -5.39 15.73
C PRO A 301 8.91 -4.38 16.22
N TYR A 302 9.93 -4.05 15.45
CA TYR A 302 10.89 -3.00 15.81
C TYR A 302 10.27 -1.61 15.75
N MET A 303 9.47 -1.33 14.71
CA MET A 303 8.72 -0.09 14.61
C MET A 303 7.74 0.07 15.77
N GLU A 304 7.04 -1.00 16.12
CA GLU A 304 6.05 -1.06 17.20
C GLU A 304 6.68 -1.19 18.60
N GLN A 305 8.00 -1.31 18.71
CA GLN A 305 8.71 -1.57 20.00
C GLN A 305 8.14 -2.78 20.76
N ALA A 306 7.78 -3.82 20.03
CA ALA A 306 7.22 -5.03 20.63
C ALA A 306 8.27 -5.71 21.55
N PRO A 307 7.96 -5.92 22.84
CA PRO A 307 8.91 -6.51 23.78
C PRO A 307 9.21 -7.99 23.49
N ASP A 308 8.29 -8.68 22.85
CA ASP A 308 8.41 -10.09 22.43
C ASP A 308 7.95 -10.18 20.98
N LYS A 309 8.91 -10.28 20.05
CA LYS A 309 8.65 -10.34 18.61
C LYS A 309 7.86 -11.60 18.21
N ASP A 310 8.18 -12.74 18.81
CA ASP A 310 7.50 -14.00 18.48
C ASP A 310 6.03 -13.96 18.92
N LYS A 311 5.77 -13.41 20.10
CA LYS A 311 4.40 -13.18 20.57
C LYS A 311 3.66 -12.20 19.68
N PHE A 312 4.31 -11.13 19.24
CA PHE A 312 3.74 -10.13 18.33
C PHE A 312 3.23 -10.80 17.03
N TYR A 313 4.05 -11.61 16.37
CA TYR A 313 3.65 -12.32 15.16
C TYR A 313 2.55 -13.34 15.40
N ARG A 314 2.63 -14.11 16.50
CA ARG A 314 1.57 -15.08 16.86
C ARG A 314 0.22 -14.39 17.09
N ASP A 315 0.22 -13.27 17.79
CA ASP A 315 -0.99 -12.52 18.09
C ASP A 315 -1.59 -11.92 16.79
N LEU A 316 -0.77 -11.37 15.90
CA LEU A 316 -1.23 -10.89 14.59
C LEU A 316 -1.90 -12.00 13.77
N VAL A 317 -1.24 -13.14 13.60
CA VAL A 317 -1.80 -14.28 12.86
C VAL A 317 -3.10 -14.75 13.50
N LYS A 318 -3.16 -14.81 14.84
CA LYS A 318 -4.38 -15.18 15.56
C LYS A 318 -5.53 -14.21 15.28
N ARG A 319 -5.28 -12.90 15.30
CA ARG A 319 -6.31 -11.87 15.03
C ARG A 319 -6.82 -11.97 13.58
N VAL A 320 -5.92 -12.15 12.64
CA VAL A 320 -6.26 -12.32 11.22
C VAL A 320 -7.11 -13.58 11.01
N LYS A 321 -6.78 -14.70 11.65
CA LYS A 321 -7.56 -15.94 11.58
C LYS A 321 -9.00 -15.81 12.10
N GLN A 322 -9.25 -14.86 12.98
CA GLN A 322 -10.58 -14.58 13.51
C GLN A 322 -11.47 -13.84 12.51
N GLN A 323 -10.91 -13.27 11.46
CA GLN A 323 -11.66 -12.55 10.43
C GLN A 323 -12.10 -13.48 9.30
N PRO A 324 -13.33 -13.32 8.77
CA PRO A 324 -13.76 -14.04 7.58
C PRO A 324 -12.79 -13.83 6.42
N ASN A 325 -12.27 -14.89 5.83
CA ASN A 325 -11.24 -14.85 4.78
C ASN A 325 -9.93 -14.14 5.17
N GLY A 326 -9.70 -13.90 6.45
CA GLY A 326 -8.57 -13.09 6.93
C GLY A 326 -7.23 -13.55 6.36
N ILE A 327 -6.88 -14.82 6.50
CA ILE A 327 -5.61 -15.37 5.97
C ILE A 327 -5.48 -15.25 4.45
N LYS A 328 -6.59 -15.40 3.71
CA LYS A 328 -6.58 -15.32 2.25
C LYS A 328 -6.41 -13.89 1.74
N LYS A 329 -6.77 -12.91 2.54
CA LYS A 329 -6.76 -11.49 2.18
C LYS A 329 -5.71 -10.68 2.94
N THR A 330 -4.89 -11.30 3.78
CA THR A 330 -3.87 -10.58 4.54
C THR A 330 -2.47 -10.90 4.06
N ILE A 331 -1.71 -9.84 3.82
CA ILE A 331 -0.27 -9.86 3.57
C ILE A 331 0.42 -9.45 4.87
N PHE A 332 1.36 -10.25 5.34
CA PHE A 332 2.23 -9.87 6.46
C PHE A 332 3.49 -9.24 5.89
N GLU A 333 3.62 -7.93 6.04
CA GLU A 333 4.72 -7.15 5.50
C GLU A 333 5.76 -6.90 6.59
N LEU A 334 6.94 -7.51 6.44
CA LEU A 334 8.04 -7.44 7.39
C LEU A 334 8.91 -6.20 7.12
N GLN A 335 9.61 -5.71 8.14
CA GLN A 335 10.61 -4.66 7.98
C GLN A 335 12.00 -5.24 7.77
N ALA A 336 12.70 -4.77 6.74
CA ALA A 336 14.09 -5.11 6.47
C ALA A 336 15.08 -4.15 7.16
N VAL A 337 14.58 -3.02 7.66
CA VAL A 337 15.34 -1.97 8.37
C VAL A 337 14.62 -1.60 9.67
N ASN A 338 15.38 -1.42 10.72
CA ASN A 338 14.90 -0.78 11.95
C ASN A 338 15.05 0.74 11.80
N TRP A 339 13.95 1.43 11.48
CA TRP A 339 13.94 2.89 11.25
C TRP A 339 14.28 3.73 12.49
N ARG A 340 14.30 3.13 13.68
CA ARG A 340 14.66 3.85 14.92
C ARG A 340 16.16 4.13 15.02
N ASN A 341 16.98 3.27 14.41
CA ASN A 341 18.44 3.36 14.42
C ASN A 341 19.09 3.17 13.05
N ASN A 342 18.26 3.02 12.01
CA ASN A 342 18.66 2.75 10.62
C ASN A 342 19.52 1.48 10.45
N GLU A 343 19.42 0.52 11.38
CA GLU A 343 20.12 -0.75 11.25
C GLU A 343 19.33 -1.73 10.38
N LYS A 344 20.05 -2.45 9.52
CA LYS A 344 19.49 -3.53 8.73
C LYS A 344 19.09 -4.70 9.63
N ILE A 345 17.88 -5.21 9.45
CA ILE A 345 17.47 -6.47 10.09
C ILE A 345 18.25 -7.60 9.41
N PRO A 346 18.91 -8.50 10.16
CA PRO A 346 19.66 -9.59 9.57
C PRO A 346 18.79 -10.44 8.64
N SER A 347 19.28 -10.77 7.45
CA SER A 347 18.53 -11.56 6.46
C SER A 347 18.13 -12.94 7.00
N ALA A 348 18.96 -13.54 7.85
CA ALA A 348 18.63 -14.78 8.54
C ALA A 348 17.42 -14.64 9.49
N GLU A 349 17.28 -13.50 10.16
CA GLU A 349 16.12 -13.21 11.02
C GLU A 349 14.84 -13.08 10.18
N LEU A 350 14.91 -12.33 9.06
CA LEU A 350 13.79 -12.22 8.12
C LEU A 350 13.38 -13.61 7.57
N SER A 351 14.35 -14.40 7.15
CA SER A 351 14.15 -15.76 6.64
C SER A 351 13.44 -16.64 7.67
N GLN A 352 13.89 -16.62 8.92
CA GLN A 352 13.28 -17.38 10.01
C GLN A 352 11.86 -16.90 10.32
N THR A 353 11.64 -15.60 10.31
CA THR A 353 10.31 -15.01 10.54
C THR A 353 9.32 -15.43 9.45
N ILE A 354 9.71 -15.38 8.17
CA ILE A 354 8.87 -15.84 7.05
C ILE A 354 8.49 -17.31 7.23
N GLN A 355 9.48 -18.17 7.54
CA GLN A 355 9.23 -19.60 7.77
C GLN A 355 8.27 -19.82 8.94
N SER A 356 8.46 -19.10 10.03
CA SER A 356 7.57 -19.14 11.20
C SER A 356 6.14 -18.71 10.86
N LEU A 357 5.98 -17.63 10.09
CA LEU A 357 4.66 -17.17 9.64
C LEU A 357 3.95 -18.23 8.77
N TYR A 358 4.67 -18.86 7.84
CA TYR A 358 4.12 -19.96 7.03
C TYR A 358 3.71 -21.16 7.87
N GLN A 359 4.50 -21.53 8.88
CA GLN A 359 4.15 -22.58 9.84
C GLN A 359 2.90 -22.25 10.65
N GLN A 360 2.68 -20.96 10.93
CA GLN A 360 1.48 -20.47 11.61
C GLN A 360 0.27 -20.33 10.68
N GLY A 361 0.42 -20.61 9.38
CA GLY A 361 -0.63 -20.60 8.39
C GLY A 361 -0.79 -19.27 7.64
N ALA A 362 0.15 -18.33 7.77
CA ALA A 362 0.19 -17.17 6.89
C ALA A 362 0.32 -17.62 5.43
N MET A 363 -0.38 -16.94 4.54
CA MET A 363 -0.41 -17.30 3.11
C MET A 363 0.42 -16.33 2.27
N HIS A 364 0.35 -15.06 2.56
CA HIS A 364 1.03 -14.01 1.82
C HIS A 364 2.00 -13.29 2.75
N VAL A 365 3.26 -13.24 2.35
CA VAL A 365 4.32 -12.58 3.14
C VAL A 365 5.18 -11.72 2.23
N GLY A 366 5.56 -10.56 2.72
CA GLY A 366 6.44 -9.64 2.03
C GLY A 366 7.40 -8.93 2.97
N TYR A 367 8.21 -8.05 2.42
CA TYR A 367 9.13 -7.21 3.18
C TYR A 367 9.34 -5.85 2.53
N TYR A 368 9.70 -4.86 3.34
CA TYR A 368 10.02 -3.49 2.95
C TYR A 368 11.23 -2.98 3.77
N PRO A 369 12.14 -2.23 3.15
CA PRO A 369 12.35 -2.08 1.71
C PRO A 369 13.28 -3.16 1.14
N ASP A 370 13.25 -3.33 -0.19
CA ASP A 370 14.34 -3.98 -0.90
C ASP A 370 15.42 -2.96 -1.24
N ASP A 371 16.67 -3.26 -0.94
CA ASP A 371 17.82 -2.41 -1.25
C ASP A 371 18.75 -3.12 -2.25
N PRO A 372 18.58 -2.91 -3.55
CA PRO A 372 19.41 -3.52 -4.57
C PRO A 372 20.83 -2.96 -4.61
N ILE A 373 21.07 -1.76 -4.04
CA ILE A 373 22.40 -1.13 -4.03
C ILE A 373 23.32 -1.81 -3.01
N GLN A 374 22.75 -2.21 -1.87
CA GLN A 374 23.49 -2.82 -0.77
C GLN A 374 23.23 -4.33 -0.63
N ASP A 375 22.58 -4.94 -1.62
CA ASP A 375 22.19 -6.37 -1.63
C ASP A 375 21.48 -6.81 -0.34
N HIS A 376 20.51 -6.02 0.11
CA HIS A 376 19.78 -6.31 1.34
C HIS A 376 18.26 -6.36 1.13
N PRO A 377 17.60 -7.40 1.67
CA PRO A 377 18.15 -8.61 2.33
C PRO A 377 18.85 -9.55 1.33
N ASP A 378 19.65 -10.48 1.87
CA ASP A 378 20.37 -11.50 1.08
C ASP A 378 19.40 -12.36 0.25
N THR A 379 19.67 -12.48 -1.06
CA THR A 379 18.77 -13.17 -2.00
C THR A 379 18.65 -14.66 -1.72
N THR A 380 19.73 -15.31 -1.27
CA THR A 380 19.75 -16.73 -0.97
C THR A 380 18.91 -17.06 0.26
N GLU A 381 19.05 -16.25 1.32
CA GLU A 381 18.26 -16.41 2.55
C GLU A 381 16.76 -16.15 2.27
N MET A 382 16.44 -15.12 1.50
CA MET A 382 15.06 -14.80 1.16
C MET A 382 14.43 -15.84 0.25
N ARG A 383 15.16 -16.35 -0.74
CA ARG A 383 14.72 -17.44 -1.61
C ARG A 383 14.38 -18.67 -0.78
N LYS A 384 15.28 -19.08 0.12
CA LYS A 384 15.07 -20.23 1.02
C LYS A 384 13.78 -20.07 1.83
N ALA A 385 13.54 -18.87 2.37
CA ALA A 385 12.32 -18.59 3.11
C ALA A 385 11.07 -18.64 2.24
N PHE A 386 11.07 -17.96 1.11
CA PHE A 386 9.94 -17.89 0.20
C PHE A 386 9.60 -19.24 -0.47
N ASP A 387 10.56 -20.13 -0.64
CA ASP A 387 10.33 -21.47 -1.19
C ASP A 387 9.81 -22.45 -0.13
N THR A 388 9.79 -22.06 1.15
CA THR A 388 9.09 -22.82 2.20
C THR A 388 7.58 -22.79 1.90
N LYS A 389 6.95 -23.97 1.92
CA LYS A 389 5.51 -24.06 1.64
C LYS A 389 4.72 -23.65 2.87
N PRO A 390 3.72 -22.76 2.73
CA PRO A 390 2.77 -22.51 3.80
C PRO A 390 2.11 -23.81 4.26
N GLN A 391 1.86 -23.92 5.55
CA GLN A 391 1.10 -25.04 6.09
C GLN A 391 -0.32 -25.02 5.49
N ARG A 392 -0.75 -26.08 4.84
CA ARG A 392 -2.12 -26.15 4.31
C ARG A 392 -3.09 -26.01 5.48
N LEU A 393 -3.91 -24.96 5.42
CA LEU A 393 -5.07 -24.88 6.30
C LEU A 393 -5.94 -26.09 5.97
N VAL A 394 -6.09 -27.01 6.92
CA VAL A 394 -7.10 -28.06 6.82
C VAL A 394 -8.45 -27.35 6.91
N PRO A 395 -9.38 -27.59 5.98
CA PRO A 395 -10.66 -26.92 5.92
C PRO A 395 -11.51 -27.14 7.18
#